data_0acbda2028d4507d4b9abf68c36a551a
#
_entry.id   0acbda2028d4507d4b9abf68c36a551a
#
_cell.length_a   1.000
_cell.length_b   1.000
_cell.length_c   1.000
_cell.angle_alpha   90.00
_cell.angle_beta   90.00
_cell.angle_gamma   90.00
#
_symmetry.space_group_name_H-M   'P 1'
#
loop_
_entity.id
_entity.type
_entity.pdbx_description
1 polymer ?
#
loop_
_entity_poly.entity_id
_entity_poly.type
_entity_poly.pdbx_seq_one_letter_code
_entity_poly.pdbx_strand_id
1 'polypeptide(L)'
;ADTTSWTLAPGDSCSMAFSVVCGLWSDGYGGDSYERRGNLITNYDWAQKAYDGEDRNRNNILDEGEDNNENQILDRYILPAPPPAPNMRVDVETGKVTLYWQDNPESFLDPISQQEDFEGYRIYGSRKTNNESLGEFSLLLEVDKINDIGYNTGFSSIQITNSYGDP
;
A
#
# COMPACT_ATOMS: atom_id res chain seq x y z
N ALA A 1 19.93 3.74 -34.01
CA ALA A 1 18.67 3.00 -33.79
C ALA A 1 18.90 1.59 -34.30
N ASP A 2 19.00 0.64 -33.40
CA ASP A 2 19.15 -0.77 -33.73
C ASP A 2 17.79 -1.29 -34.19
N THR A 3 17.65 -1.56 -35.47
CA THR A 3 16.44 -2.17 -36.04
C THR A 3 16.59 -3.69 -36.01
N THR A 4 16.45 -4.28 -34.83
CA THR A 4 16.24 -5.72 -34.74
C THR A 4 14.84 -6.03 -35.23
N SER A 5 14.72 -6.52 -36.47
CA SER A 5 13.47 -7.12 -36.96
C SER A 5 13.32 -8.51 -36.34
N TRP A 6 12.19 -8.76 -35.70
CA TRP A 6 11.82 -10.14 -35.33
C TRP A 6 10.65 -10.61 -36.17
N THR A 7 10.61 -11.88 -36.41
CA THR A 7 9.58 -12.55 -37.23
C THR A 7 8.81 -13.54 -36.38
N LEU A 8 7.47 -13.53 -36.50
CA LEU A 8 6.61 -14.58 -35.97
C LEU A 8 6.55 -15.72 -36.99
N ALA A 9 6.87 -16.93 -36.57
CA ALA A 9 6.62 -18.12 -37.37
C ALA A 9 5.13 -18.48 -37.39
N PRO A 10 4.65 -19.23 -38.39
CA PRO A 10 3.27 -19.68 -38.40
C PRO A 10 2.92 -20.49 -37.15
N GLY A 11 1.91 -20.02 -36.38
CA GLY A 11 1.50 -20.60 -35.10
C GLY A 11 2.04 -19.90 -33.86
N ASP A 12 3.00 -19.00 -34.01
CA ASP A 12 3.49 -18.18 -32.91
C ASP A 12 2.51 -17.06 -32.57
N SER A 13 2.53 -16.62 -31.33
CA SER A 13 1.78 -15.46 -30.83
C SER A 13 2.69 -14.50 -30.11
N CYS A 14 2.33 -13.23 -30.13
CA CYS A 14 2.99 -12.23 -29.30
C CYS A 14 1.95 -11.44 -28.51
N SER A 15 2.28 -11.12 -27.27
CA SER A 15 1.44 -10.28 -26.42
C SER A 15 2.13 -8.92 -26.23
N MET A 16 1.35 -7.86 -26.29
CA MET A 16 1.81 -6.51 -26.00
C MET A 16 0.92 -5.89 -24.94
N ALA A 17 1.52 -5.19 -24.00
CA ALA A 17 0.82 -4.37 -23.03
C ALA A 17 1.15 -2.89 -23.26
N PHE A 18 0.17 -2.04 -23.07
CA PHE A 18 0.35 -0.58 -23.11
C PHE A 18 -0.27 0.02 -21.88
N SER A 19 0.34 1.09 -21.41
CA SER A 19 -0.25 1.94 -20.39
C SER A 19 -0.25 3.39 -20.84
N VAL A 20 -1.25 4.15 -20.41
CA VAL A 20 -1.26 5.61 -20.50
C VAL A 20 -0.95 6.15 -19.13
N VAL A 21 0.19 6.79 -19.00
CA VAL A 21 0.67 7.33 -17.71
C VAL A 21 0.56 8.84 -17.76
N CYS A 22 -0.11 9.42 -16.75
CA CYS A 22 -0.24 10.86 -16.59
C CYS A 22 0.55 11.30 -15.35
N GLY A 23 1.01 12.54 -15.36
CA GLY A 23 1.67 13.15 -14.24
C GLY A 23 1.27 14.61 -14.08
N LEU A 24 1.40 15.12 -12.86
CA LEU A 24 1.21 16.53 -12.60
C LEU A 24 2.40 17.33 -13.14
N TRP A 25 2.08 18.40 -13.84
CA TRP A 25 3.07 19.36 -14.30
C TRP A 25 3.52 20.24 -13.14
N SER A 26 4.81 20.29 -12.88
CA SER A 26 5.35 21.14 -11.83
C SER A 26 5.64 22.54 -12.34
N ASP A 27 4.98 23.54 -11.76
CA ASP A 27 5.28 24.95 -12.01
C ASP A 27 6.59 25.35 -11.33
N GLY A 28 7.24 26.38 -11.89
CA GLY A 28 8.47 26.93 -11.30
C GLY A 28 9.76 26.66 -12.06
N TYR A 29 9.74 25.74 -13.03
CA TYR A 29 10.86 25.48 -13.95
C TYR A 29 10.57 26.04 -15.34
N GLY A 30 11.57 26.59 -16.02
CA GLY A 30 11.45 27.10 -17.38
C GLY A 30 11.34 25.98 -18.42
N GLY A 31 10.40 26.09 -19.37
CA GLY A 31 10.28 25.13 -20.47
C GLY A 31 9.97 23.69 -20.06
N ASP A 32 10.14 22.76 -20.98
CA ASP A 32 10.02 21.32 -20.73
C ASP A 32 11.36 20.78 -20.20
N SER A 33 11.37 20.21 -19.00
CA SER A 33 12.57 19.69 -18.35
C SER A 33 12.29 18.38 -17.62
N TYR A 34 13.35 17.68 -17.23
CA TYR A 34 13.27 16.45 -16.46
C TYR A 34 12.56 16.70 -15.10
N GLU A 35 12.87 17.82 -14.45
CA GLU A 35 12.29 18.20 -13.16
C GLU A 35 10.77 18.41 -13.27
N ARG A 36 10.30 19.04 -14.36
CA ARG A 36 8.87 19.19 -14.63
C ARG A 36 8.16 17.87 -14.88
N ARG A 37 8.86 16.89 -15.41
CA ARG A 37 8.36 15.54 -15.66
C ARG A 37 8.51 14.61 -14.46
N GLY A 38 9.05 15.06 -13.34
CA GLY A 38 9.37 14.20 -12.19
C GLY A 38 8.19 13.35 -11.73
N ASN A 39 7.01 13.94 -11.57
CA ASN A 39 5.81 13.19 -11.20
C ASN A 39 5.39 12.17 -12.28
N LEU A 40 5.48 12.52 -13.55
CA LEU A 40 5.20 11.59 -14.66
C LEU A 40 6.18 10.41 -14.66
N ILE A 41 7.47 10.67 -14.43
CA ILE A 41 8.51 9.63 -14.38
C ILE A 41 8.25 8.69 -13.20
N THR A 42 7.95 9.23 -12.03
CA THR A 42 7.57 8.43 -10.86
C THR A 42 6.35 7.54 -11.16
N ASN A 43 5.31 8.10 -11.75
CA ASN A 43 4.11 7.35 -12.10
C ASN A 43 4.39 6.28 -13.18
N TYR A 44 5.30 6.57 -14.11
CA TYR A 44 5.77 5.57 -15.09
C TYR A 44 6.49 4.40 -14.42
N ASP A 45 7.38 4.69 -13.47
CA ASP A 45 8.11 3.65 -12.73
C ASP A 45 7.15 2.76 -11.93
N TRP A 46 6.12 3.35 -11.33
CA TRP A 46 5.06 2.57 -10.66
C TRP A 46 4.24 1.72 -11.63
N ALA A 47 3.87 2.27 -12.79
CA ALA A 47 3.16 1.50 -13.82
C ALA A 47 4.00 0.33 -14.34
N GLN A 48 5.31 0.54 -14.48
CA GLN A 48 6.24 -0.52 -14.88
C GLN A 48 6.35 -1.61 -13.83
N LYS A 49 6.53 -1.23 -12.55
CA LYS A 49 6.56 -2.19 -11.43
C LYS A 49 5.26 -2.99 -11.34
N ALA A 50 4.11 -2.33 -11.50
CA ALA A 50 2.82 -3.00 -11.48
C ALA A 50 2.69 -4.02 -12.63
N TYR A 51 3.18 -3.68 -13.82
CA TYR A 51 3.22 -4.60 -14.96
C TYR A 51 4.15 -5.78 -14.71
N ASP A 52 5.36 -5.53 -14.23
CA ASP A 52 6.37 -6.55 -13.96
C ASP A 52 5.89 -7.52 -12.85
N GLY A 53 5.18 -7.00 -11.84
CA GLY A 53 4.63 -7.81 -10.75
C GLY A 53 5.73 -8.53 -9.97
N GLU A 54 5.71 -9.85 -10.01
CA GLU A 54 6.71 -10.71 -9.36
C GLU A 54 8.03 -10.79 -10.12
N ASP A 55 8.04 -10.52 -11.44
CA ASP A 55 9.25 -10.52 -12.29
C ASP A 55 10.11 -9.25 -12.04
N ARG A 56 10.74 -9.18 -10.88
CA ARG A 56 11.49 -7.98 -10.44
C ARG A 56 12.74 -7.73 -11.27
N ASN A 57 13.36 -8.77 -11.80
CA ASN A 57 14.56 -8.69 -12.62
C ASN A 57 14.29 -8.64 -14.13
N ARG A 58 13.00 -8.77 -14.55
CA ARG A 58 12.50 -8.68 -15.93
C ARG A 58 13.05 -9.74 -16.86
N ASN A 59 13.29 -10.93 -16.35
CA ASN A 59 13.80 -12.04 -17.15
C ASN A 59 12.67 -12.98 -17.67
N ASN A 60 11.42 -12.76 -17.28
CA ASN A 60 10.23 -13.56 -17.56
C ASN A 60 10.27 -14.98 -16.98
N ILE A 61 11.01 -15.19 -15.92
CA ILE A 61 11.14 -16.44 -15.19
C ILE A 61 10.77 -16.13 -13.73
N LEU A 62 10.05 -17.05 -13.08
CA LEU A 62 9.80 -16.97 -11.65
C LEU A 62 11.04 -17.45 -10.91
N ASP A 63 11.80 -16.53 -10.34
CA ASP A 63 13.02 -16.85 -9.61
C ASP A 63 12.75 -17.03 -8.10
N GLU A 64 13.74 -17.57 -7.40
CA GLU A 64 13.67 -17.74 -5.94
C GLU A 64 13.44 -16.38 -5.25
N GLY A 65 12.40 -16.31 -4.40
CA GLY A 65 12.01 -15.10 -3.68
C GLY A 65 11.13 -14.13 -4.47
N GLU A 66 10.75 -14.44 -5.70
CA GLU A 66 9.80 -13.64 -6.48
C GLU A 66 8.34 -14.08 -6.29
N ASP A 67 8.08 -15.35 -5.98
CA ASP A 67 6.75 -15.90 -5.72
C ASP A 67 6.23 -15.44 -4.34
N ASN A 68 5.50 -14.33 -4.33
CA ASN A 68 5.03 -13.70 -3.10
C ASN A 68 3.85 -14.45 -2.43
N ASN A 69 3.10 -15.21 -3.22
CA ASN A 69 1.90 -15.92 -2.76
C ASN A 69 2.05 -17.44 -2.78
N GLU A 70 3.25 -17.95 -3.10
CA GLU A 70 3.62 -19.36 -3.12
C GLU A 70 2.77 -20.23 -4.06
N ASN A 71 2.25 -19.62 -5.15
CA ASN A 71 1.42 -20.32 -6.12
C ASN A 71 2.19 -20.95 -7.29
N GLN A 72 3.52 -20.69 -7.38
CA GLN A 72 4.42 -21.16 -8.43
C GLN A 72 4.07 -20.64 -9.84
N ILE A 73 3.41 -19.51 -9.92
CA ILE A 73 3.05 -18.82 -11.15
C ILE A 73 3.67 -17.43 -11.10
N LEU A 74 4.26 -17.00 -12.21
CA LEU A 74 4.78 -15.64 -12.33
C LEU A 74 3.61 -14.66 -12.49
N ASP A 75 3.18 -14.04 -11.40
CA ASP A 75 2.06 -13.12 -11.38
C ASP A 75 2.49 -11.72 -11.83
N ARG A 76 1.70 -11.14 -12.72
CA ARG A 76 1.88 -9.79 -13.27
C ARG A 76 0.69 -8.91 -12.92
N TYR A 77 0.81 -7.61 -13.17
CA TYR A 77 -0.24 -6.62 -12.89
C TYR A 77 -0.60 -6.54 -11.40
N ILE A 78 0.39 -6.70 -10.54
CA ILE A 78 0.22 -6.52 -9.10
C ILE A 78 0.17 -5.02 -8.79
N LEU A 79 -0.77 -4.62 -7.95
CA LEU A 79 -0.91 -3.22 -7.51
C LEU A 79 -0.45 -3.07 -6.07
N PRO A 80 0.02 -1.88 -5.67
CA PRO A 80 0.24 -1.57 -4.26
C PRO A 80 -1.04 -1.79 -3.47
N ALA A 81 -0.93 -2.32 -2.29
CA ALA A 81 -2.07 -2.58 -1.41
C ALA A 81 -1.83 -1.94 -0.04
N PRO A 82 -2.82 -1.23 0.52
CA PRO A 82 -2.70 -0.74 1.88
C PRO A 82 -2.69 -1.91 2.87
N PRO A 83 -2.10 -1.74 4.07
CA PRO A 83 -2.23 -2.70 5.14
C PRO A 83 -3.70 -3.08 5.40
N PRO A 84 -4.00 -4.35 5.68
CA PRO A 84 -5.36 -4.79 5.92
C PRO A 84 -5.93 -4.12 7.17
N ALA A 85 -7.25 -3.96 7.22
CA ALA A 85 -7.88 -3.49 8.45
C ALA A 85 -7.62 -4.48 9.60
N PRO A 86 -7.31 -3.99 10.81
CA PRO A 86 -7.14 -4.87 11.95
C PRO A 86 -8.47 -5.55 12.33
N ASN A 87 -8.40 -6.80 12.74
CA ASN A 87 -9.57 -7.46 13.32
C ASN A 87 -9.88 -6.82 14.68
N MET A 88 -11.11 -6.36 14.86
CA MET A 88 -11.51 -5.60 16.03
C MET A 88 -12.55 -6.32 16.89
N ARG A 89 -12.43 -6.15 18.22
CA ARG A 89 -13.46 -6.48 19.21
C ARG A 89 -13.77 -5.24 20.04
N VAL A 90 -15.02 -5.04 20.36
CA VAL A 90 -15.49 -3.90 21.17
C VAL A 90 -16.23 -4.44 22.37
N ASP A 91 -15.79 -4.07 23.57
CA ASP A 91 -16.47 -4.36 24.82
C ASP A 91 -17.11 -3.07 25.37
N VAL A 92 -18.38 -3.15 25.72
CA VAL A 92 -19.16 -2.00 26.20
C VAL A 92 -19.64 -2.25 27.61
N GLU A 93 -19.25 -1.34 28.50
CA GLU A 93 -19.70 -1.29 29.90
C GLU A 93 -20.38 0.07 30.19
N THR A 94 -20.99 0.20 31.33
CA THR A 94 -21.59 1.48 31.72
C THR A 94 -20.53 2.56 31.85
N GLY A 95 -20.55 3.55 30.95
CA GLY A 95 -19.63 4.68 30.95
C GLY A 95 -18.24 4.38 30.37
N LYS A 96 -18.04 3.17 29.81
CA LYS A 96 -16.75 2.76 29.26
C LYS A 96 -16.94 1.96 27.97
N VAL A 97 -16.12 2.24 26.96
CA VAL A 97 -15.95 1.43 25.76
C VAL A 97 -14.48 1.04 25.66
N THR A 98 -14.22 -0.26 25.53
CA THR A 98 -12.87 -0.77 25.31
C THR A 98 -12.77 -1.35 23.91
N LEU A 99 -11.75 -0.92 23.17
CA LEU A 99 -11.45 -1.40 21.84
C LEU A 99 -10.24 -2.32 21.92
N TYR A 100 -10.34 -3.47 21.28
CA TYR A 100 -9.25 -4.40 21.07
C TYR A 100 -9.07 -4.60 19.58
N TRP A 101 -7.85 -4.67 19.12
CA TRP A 101 -7.52 -4.99 17.73
C TRP A 101 -6.26 -5.83 17.63
N GLN A 102 -6.14 -6.55 16.53
CA GLN A 102 -4.98 -7.37 16.23
C GLN A 102 -3.92 -6.54 15.49
N ASP A 103 -2.68 -6.97 15.63
CA ASP A 103 -1.50 -6.36 15.01
C ASP A 103 -1.27 -6.80 13.55
N ASN A 104 -2.23 -7.52 12.96
CA ASN A 104 -2.11 -8.05 11.60
C ASN A 104 -1.73 -7.02 10.51
N PRO A 105 -2.04 -5.70 10.62
CA PRO A 105 -1.53 -4.73 9.66
C PRO A 105 -0.05 -4.38 9.84
N GLU A 106 0.52 -4.58 11.02
CA GLU A 106 1.84 -4.05 11.40
C GLU A 106 3.00 -4.72 10.66
N SER A 107 2.82 -5.98 10.27
CA SER A 107 3.79 -6.79 9.52
C SER A 107 3.38 -7.04 8.07
N PHE A 108 2.38 -6.29 7.57
CA PHE A 108 1.94 -6.43 6.19
C PHE A 108 2.98 -5.86 5.24
N LEU A 109 3.39 -6.67 4.26
CA LEU A 109 4.28 -6.25 3.19
C LEU A 109 3.46 -5.80 1.98
N ASP A 110 3.72 -4.59 1.50
CA ASP A 110 3.15 -4.17 0.22
C ASP A 110 3.59 -5.12 -0.90
N PRO A 111 2.67 -5.64 -1.73
CA PRO A 111 2.98 -6.68 -2.70
C PRO A 111 3.94 -6.25 -3.80
N ILE A 112 4.09 -4.94 -4.05
CA ILE A 112 5.04 -4.44 -5.06
C ILE A 112 6.37 -4.06 -4.43
N SER A 113 6.33 -3.21 -3.39
CA SER A 113 7.55 -2.68 -2.78
C SER A 113 8.25 -3.69 -1.89
N GLN A 114 7.51 -4.69 -1.41
CA GLN A 114 7.95 -5.68 -0.40
C GLN A 114 8.47 -5.01 0.88
N GLN A 115 7.89 -3.86 1.20
CA GLN A 115 8.20 -3.10 2.40
C GLN A 115 6.99 -3.06 3.33
N GLU A 116 7.26 -3.04 4.62
CA GLU A 116 6.26 -2.71 5.63
C GLU A 116 6.03 -1.20 5.59
N ASP A 117 4.84 -0.78 5.15
CA ASP A 117 4.45 0.63 5.04
C ASP A 117 3.42 1.05 6.09
N PHE A 118 3.11 0.16 7.03
CA PHE A 118 2.26 0.47 8.17
C PHE A 118 2.94 1.48 9.09
N GLU A 119 2.27 2.60 9.36
CA GLU A 119 2.81 3.68 10.20
C GLU A 119 2.14 3.75 11.59
N GLY A 120 0.87 3.40 11.71
CA GLY A 120 0.20 3.53 12.99
C GLY A 120 -1.31 3.44 12.95
N TYR A 121 -1.94 3.80 14.06
CA TYR A 121 -3.40 3.77 14.23
C TYR A 121 -3.96 5.13 14.56
N ARG A 122 -5.11 5.44 13.98
CA ARG A 122 -5.94 6.59 14.34
C ARG A 122 -7.31 6.13 14.76
N ILE A 123 -7.72 6.53 15.95
CA ILE A 123 -9.05 6.24 16.49
C ILE A 123 -9.88 7.49 16.45
N TYR A 124 -11.01 7.41 15.77
CA TYR A 124 -11.97 8.49 15.68
C TYR A 124 -13.25 8.12 16.41
N GLY A 125 -13.86 9.09 17.05
CA GLY A 125 -15.16 8.96 17.69
C GLY A 125 -16.15 9.97 17.16
N SER A 126 -17.42 9.56 17.11
CA SER A 126 -18.55 10.42 16.82
C SER A 126 -19.67 10.19 17.81
N ARG A 127 -20.47 11.22 18.09
CA ARG A 127 -21.69 11.11 18.89
C ARG A 127 -22.90 11.10 17.96
N LYS A 128 -23.89 10.28 18.29
CA LYS A 128 -25.19 10.39 17.63
C LYS A 128 -25.81 11.77 17.93
N THR A 129 -26.32 12.38 16.89
CA THR A 129 -27.12 13.59 16.99
C THR A 129 -28.56 13.24 17.36
N ASN A 130 -29.37 14.27 17.71
CA ASN A 130 -30.79 14.10 18.06
C ASN A 130 -31.64 13.48 16.91
N ASN A 131 -31.12 13.46 15.69
CA ASN A 131 -31.77 12.87 14.51
C ASN A 131 -31.24 11.47 14.17
N GLU A 132 -30.58 10.79 15.12
CA GLU A 132 -29.95 9.47 14.96
C GLU A 132 -28.83 9.40 13.89
N SER A 133 -28.48 10.51 13.26
CA SER A 133 -27.34 10.59 12.38
C SER A 133 -26.04 10.68 13.18
N LEU A 134 -24.95 10.17 12.60
CA LEU A 134 -23.62 10.38 13.17
C LEU A 134 -23.23 11.86 13.02
N GLY A 135 -22.73 12.46 14.09
CA GLY A 135 -22.10 13.77 14.06
C GLY A 135 -20.73 13.72 13.38
N GLU A 136 -20.01 14.83 13.42
CA GLU A 136 -18.65 14.89 12.93
C GLU A 136 -17.74 13.96 13.75
N PHE A 137 -16.80 13.31 13.05
CA PHE A 137 -15.81 12.48 13.69
C PHE A 137 -14.67 13.34 14.25
N SER A 138 -14.31 13.08 15.49
CA SER A 138 -13.17 13.72 16.15
C SER A 138 -12.07 12.69 16.38
N LEU A 139 -10.82 13.06 16.18
CA LEU A 139 -9.67 12.24 16.51
C LEU A 139 -9.57 12.09 18.02
N LEU A 140 -9.58 10.87 18.51
CA LEU A 140 -9.49 10.52 19.93
C LEU A 140 -8.07 10.07 20.33
N LEU A 141 -7.43 9.32 19.46
CA LEU A 141 -6.09 8.80 19.67
C LEU A 141 -5.37 8.70 18.34
N GLU A 142 -4.07 9.03 18.35
CA GLU A 142 -3.13 8.76 17.29
C GLU A 142 -1.89 8.13 17.90
N VAL A 143 -1.50 6.99 17.36
CA VAL A 143 -0.25 6.30 17.68
C VAL A 143 0.46 5.96 16.39
N ASP A 144 1.78 6.17 16.38
CA ASP A 144 2.59 6.16 15.19
C ASP A 144 3.95 5.53 15.48
N LYS A 145 4.50 4.74 14.56
CA LYS A 145 5.83 4.13 14.73
C LYS A 145 6.89 5.21 14.95
N ILE A 146 7.95 4.87 15.70
CA ILE A 146 9.12 5.75 15.85
C ILE A 146 10.14 5.31 14.79
N ASN A 147 10.09 5.95 13.62
CA ASN A 147 10.91 5.60 12.45
C ASN A 147 11.31 6.82 11.60
N ASP A 148 11.16 8.03 12.15
CA ASP A 148 11.40 9.31 11.48
C ASP A 148 10.40 9.64 10.34
N ILE A 149 9.30 8.89 10.27
CA ILE A 149 8.15 9.17 9.39
C ILE A 149 6.96 9.53 10.28
N GLY A 150 6.12 10.47 9.84
CA GLY A 150 4.92 10.85 10.57
C GLY A 150 5.21 11.60 11.89
N TYR A 151 4.46 11.28 12.93
CA TYR A 151 4.51 12.00 14.22
C TYR A 151 5.41 11.36 15.26
N ASN A 152 5.85 10.13 15.05
CA ASN A 152 6.77 9.40 15.94
C ASN A 152 6.30 9.35 17.41
N THR A 153 5.00 9.16 17.65
CA THR A 153 4.42 9.17 19.00
C THR A 153 4.68 7.89 19.78
N GLY A 154 5.00 6.81 19.09
CA GLY A 154 5.14 5.48 19.66
C GLY A 154 3.79 4.87 20.09
N PHE A 155 3.83 3.61 20.52
CA PHE A 155 2.64 2.85 20.93
C PHE A 155 2.44 2.80 22.45
N SER A 156 3.12 3.65 23.21
CA SER A 156 3.07 3.63 24.68
C SER A 156 1.69 3.98 25.27
N SER A 157 0.83 4.61 24.49
CA SER A 157 -0.54 4.97 24.89
C SER A 157 -1.56 3.85 24.69
N ILE A 158 -1.19 2.75 24.04
CA ILE A 158 -1.99 1.55 23.90
C ILE A 158 -1.38 0.42 24.73
N GLN A 159 -2.26 -0.41 25.29
CA GLN A 159 -1.82 -1.59 26.05
C GLN A 159 -1.72 -2.78 25.09
N ILE A 160 -0.53 -3.36 24.99
CA ILE A 160 -0.33 -4.60 24.23
C ILE A 160 -0.84 -5.76 25.09
N THR A 161 -1.76 -6.55 24.55
CA THR A 161 -2.36 -7.70 25.20
C THR A 161 -2.06 -8.97 24.40
N ASN A 162 -2.33 -10.13 24.98
CA ASN A 162 -2.26 -11.38 24.24
C ASN A 162 -3.39 -11.45 23.15
N SER A 163 -3.36 -12.47 22.32
CA SER A 163 -4.32 -12.68 21.23
C SER A 163 -5.79 -12.79 21.68
N TYR A 164 -6.06 -12.92 22.99
CA TYR A 164 -7.39 -12.97 23.59
C TYR A 164 -7.81 -11.64 24.23
N GLY A 165 -6.93 -10.65 24.27
CA GLY A 165 -7.19 -9.34 24.82
C GLY A 165 -6.98 -9.24 26.34
N ASP A 166 -6.27 -10.20 26.93
CA ASP A 166 -5.83 -10.13 28.32
C ASP A 166 -4.50 -9.35 28.43
N PRO A 167 -4.31 -8.51 29.45
CA PRO A 167 -3.08 -7.75 29.67
C PRO A 167 -1.85 -8.63 29.86
#